data_fc52c9469da478fcfc284096ed0a2daf
#
_entry.id   fc52c9469da478fcfc284096ed0a2daf
#
_cell.length_a   1.000
_cell.length_b   1.000
_cell.length_c   1.000
_cell.angle_alpha   90.00
_cell.angle_beta   90.00
_cell.angle_gamma   90.00
#
_symmetry.space_group_name_H-M   'P 1'
#
loop_
_entity.id
_entity.type
_entity.pdbx_description
1 polymer ?
#
loop_
_entity_poly.entity_id
_entity_poly.type
_entity_poly.pdbx_seq_one_letter_code
_entity_poly.pdbx_strand_id
1 'polypeptide(L)'
;MHGNLPALEAVLAQAGEAQLVFGGDMAAGPLPAETLDRIMGMDAIWIRGNADRELLSGPSGGLIDEWVVSQLEDRHREFIAGLPEQVELDVEGVGRVLFCHGSPRSDEEMILKTTPDEWLREMLAGVQADLVVCGHTHMQFDRSVDGQRVVNAGSVGLAYGAPGAHWLRLGPGVEHMRTLYDNESFADRVKTLEWPLAERFAEENIRSFPSEEESLEFFEGVAAEQWSQRYPDSP
;
A
#
# COMPACT_ATOMS: atom_id res chain seq x y z
N MET A 1 0.47 -0.14 4.76
CA MET A 1 0.32 -0.11 6.26
C MET A 1 1.01 1.10 6.88
N HIS A 2 2.24 1.34 6.49
CA HIS A 2 3.05 2.50 6.89
C HIS A 2 3.14 2.71 8.41
N GLY A 3 3.39 1.64 9.16
CA GLY A 3 3.59 1.73 10.60
C GLY A 3 2.39 2.30 11.39
N ASN A 4 1.17 2.24 10.84
CA ASN A 4 -0.04 2.73 11.49
C ASN A 4 -0.79 1.56 12.18
N LEU A 5 -0.29 1.17 13.34
CA LEU A 5 -0.85 0.06 14.11
C LEU A 5 -2.32 0.27 14.52
N PRO A 6 -2.77 1.47 14.97
CA PRO A 6 -4.18 1.67 15.31
C PRO A 6 -5.14 1.51 14.11
N ALA A 7 -4.74 1.95 12.91
CA ALA A 7 -5.52 1.73 11.70
C ALA A 7 -5.61 0.23 11.36
N LEU A 8 -4.50 -0.51 11.50
CA LEU A 8 -4.48 -1.95 11.34
C LEU A 8 -5.44 -2.64 12.30
N GLU A 9 -5.37 -2.35 13.59
CA GLU A 9 -6.24 -3.00 14.59
C GLU A 9 -7.73 -2.72 14.33
N ALA A 10 -8.07 -1.52 13.88
CA ALA A 10 -9.44 -1.19 13.51
C ALA A 10 -9.92 -2.01 12.28
N VAL A 11 -9.06 -2.18 11.27
CA VAL A 11 -9.38 -3.04 10.11
C VAL A 11 -9.51 -4.49 10.53
N LEU A 12 -8.61 -5.03 11.35
CA LEU A 12 -8.67 -6.41 11.85
C LEU A 12 -9.95 -6.69 12.62
N ALA A 13 -10.39 -5.76 13.45
CA ALA A 13 -11.65 -5.87 14.19
C ALA A 13 -12.87 -5.96 13.26
N GLN A 14 -12.83 -5.30 12.09
CA GLN A 14 -13.90 -5.32 11.10
C GLN A 14 -13.80 -6.52 10.14
N ALA A 15 -12.59 -6.95 9.79
CA ALA A 15 -12.36 -8.08 8.88
C ALA A 15 -12.75 -9.43 9.51
N GLY A 16 -12.71 -9.56 10.84
CA GLY A 16 -13.10 -10.78 11.56
C GLY A 16 -12.18 -11.97 11.22
N GLU A 17 -12.80 -13.10 10.86
CA GLU A 17 -12.08 -14.37 10.54
C GLU A 17 -11.72 -14.51 9.05
N ALA A 18 -11.77 -13.43 8.27
CA ALA A 18 -11.41 -13.47 6.86
C ALA A 18 -9.91 -13.78 6.67
N GLN A 19 -9.58 -14.51 5.58
CA GLN A 19 -8.19 -14.65 5.15
C GLN A 19 -7.63 -13.27 4.79
N LEU A 20 -6.51 -12.90 5.39
CA LEU A 20 -5.88 -11.60 5.20
C LEU A 20 -4.80 -11.66 4.13
N VAL A 21 -4.75 -10.62 3.29
CA VAL A 21 -3.66 -10.37 2.34
C VAL A 21 -3.12 -8.96 2.58
N PHE A 22 -1.84 -8.87 2.90
CA PHE A 22 -1.13 -7.60 3.08
C PHE A 22 -0.40 -7.21 1.80
N GLY A 23 -0.76 -6.09 1.22
CA GLY A 23 -0.31 -5.61 -0.08
C GLY A 23 1.04 -4.86 -0.08
N GLY A 24 1.87 -5.02 0.95
CA GLY A 24 3.17 -4.35 1.06
C GLY A 24 3.16 -3.02 1.81
N ASP A 25 4.32 -2.40 1.92
CA ASP A 25 4.58 -1.14 2.62
C ASP A 25 4.12 -1.17 4.08
N MET A 26 4.61 -2.17 4.82
CA MET A 26 4.10 -2.46 6.16
C MET A 26 4.67 -1.52 7.23
N ALA A 27 5.96 -1.18 7.15
CA ALA A 27 6.71 -0.62 8.27
C ALA A 27 7.17 0.83 8.09
N ALA A 28 7.25 1.37 6.88
CA ALA A 28 7.72 2.76 6.65
C ALA A 28 6.76 3.78 7.27
N GLY A 29 7.06 4.24 8.50
CA GLY A 29 6.19 5.15 9.25
C GLY A 29 6.42 5.11 10.76
N PRO A 30 5.47 5.61 11.58
CA PRO A 30 5.71 5.96 12.97
C PRO A 30 5.88 4.78 13.95
N LEU A 31 5.28 3.62 13.70
CA LEU A 31 5.36 2.45 14.58
C LEU A 31 5.85 1.20 13.83
N PRO A 32 7.09 1.23 13.27
CA PRO A 32 7.55 0.19 12.35
C PRO A 32 7.66 -1.18 13.03
N ALA A 33 8.35 -1.25 14.16
CA ALA A 33 8.57 -2.51 14.88
C ALA A 33 7.26 -3.09 15.43
N GLU A 34 6.44 -2.28 16.10
CA GLU A 34 5.17 -2.74 16.67
C GLU A 34 4.20 -3.26 15.59
N THR A 35 4.20 -2.61 14.41
CA THR A 35 3.37 -3.05 13.30
C THR A 35 3.84 -4.39 12.76
N LEU A 36 5.15 -4.57 12.54
CA LEU A 36 5.75 -5.83 12.10
C LEU A 36 5.52 -6.94 13.13
N ASP A 37 5.79 -6.68 14.40
CA ASP A 37 5.54 -7.65 15.48
C ASP A 37 4.10 -8.14 15.51
N ARG A 38 3.17 -7.22 15.26
CA ARG A 38 1.75 -7.54 15.23
C ARG A 38 1.39 -8.47 14.08
N ILE A 39 1.88 -8.18 12.86
CA ILE A 39 1.50 -8.95 11.67
C ILE A 39 2.28 -10.27 11.53
N MET A 40 3.54 -10.33 11.93
CA MET A 40 4.38 -11.54 11.84
C MET A 40 3.80 -12.74 12.58
N GLY A 41 2.99 -12.50 13.63
CA GLY A 41 2.31 -13.55 14.39
C GLY A 41 0.96 -14.00 13.82
N MET A 42 0.55 -13.49 12.65
CA MET A 42 -0.78 -13.77 12.08
C MET A 42 -0.70 -14.90 11.03
N ASP A 43 -1.80 -15.62 10.88
CA ASP A 43 -2.01 -16.50 9.73
C ASP A 43 -2.56 -15.65 8.56
N ALA A 44 -1.65 -15.15 7.74
CA ALA A 44 -1.96 -14.24 6.65
C ALA A 44 -1.04 -14.47 5.44
N ILE A 45 -1.34 -13.82 4.34
CA ILE A 45 -0.52 -13.79 3.12
C ILE A 45 0.07 -12.40 3.01
N TRP A 46 1.35 -12.31 2.68
CA TRP A 46 2.08 -11.04 2.54
C TRP A 46 2.77 -10.96 1.20
N ILE A 47 2.77 -9.77 0.62
CA ILE A 47 3.67 -9.39 -0.46
C ILE A 47 4.52 -8.22 -0.02
N ARG A 48 5.67 -8.04 -0.65
CA ARG A 48 6.60 -6.95 -0.38
C ARG A 48 6.26 -5.73 -1.22
N GLY A 49 6.22 -4.54 -0.60
CA GLY A 49 6.17 -3.26 -1.30
C GLY A 49 7.56 -2.65 -1.53
N ASN A 50 7.61 -1.53 -2.27
CA ASN A 50 8.84 -0.80 -2.52
C ASN A 50 9.45 -0.25 -1.23
N ALA A 51 8.63 0.31 -0.32
CA ALA A 51 9.14 0.82 0.94
C ALA A 51 9.69 -0.30 1.85
N ASP A 52 9.09 -1.49 1.81
CA ASP A 52 9.62 -2.67 2.52
C ASP A 52 10.99 -3.07 1.95
N ARG A 53 11.16 -3.09 0.63
CA ARG A 53 12.44 -3.36 -0.04
C ARG A 53 13.50 -2.31 0.28
N GLU A 54 13.11 -1.04 0.27
CA GLU A 54 14.01 0.07 0.58
C GLU A 54 14.51 0.03 2.02
N LEU A 55 13.64 -0.32 3.00
CA LEU A 55 14.04 -0.51 4.40
C LEU A 55 15.19 -1.52 4.59
N LEU A 56 15.32 -2.52 3.70
CA LEU A 56 16.43 -3.47 3.73
C LEU A 56 17.76 -2.85 3.26
N SER A 57 17.70 -1.83 2.41
CA SER A 57 18.86 -1.15 1.84
C SER A 57 19.41 -0.04 2.76
N GLY A 58 18.66 0.33 3.78
CA GLY A 58 18.99 1.42 4.69
C GLY A 58 18.16 2.70 4.43
N PRO A 59 18.53 3.83 5.04
CA PRO A 59 17.80 5.08 4.87
C PRO A 59 17.80 5.55 3.42
N SER A 60 16.60 5.81 2.85
CA SER A 60 16.43 6.31 1.48
C SER A 60 15.81 7.71 1.43
N GLY A 61 15.40 8.26 2.58
CA GLY A 61 14.71 9.53 2.72
C GLY A 61 13.20 9.39 2.90
N GLY A 62 12.49 10.52 2.95
CA GLY A 62 11.05 10.51 3.21
C GLY A 62 10.70 9.79 4.51
N LEU A 63 9.79 8.82 4.45
CA LEU A 63 9.39 8.01 5.61
C LEU A 63 10.41 6.91 5.98
N ILE A 64 11.45 6.70 5.18
CA ILE A 64 12.51 5.71 5.42
C ILE A 64 13.78 6.44 5.84
N ASP A 65 13.71 7.11 6.97
CA ASP A 65 14.83 7.80 7.58
C ASP A 65 15.65 6.88 8.51
N GLU A 66 16.75 7.42 9.05
CA GLU A 66 17.63 6.69 9.97
C GLU A 66 16.88 6.19 11.21
N TRP A 67 15.91 6.96 11.69
CA TRP A 67 15.15 6.58 12.88
C TRP A 67 14.26 5.35 12.59
N VAL A 68 13.47 5.35 11.50
CA VAL A 68 12.61 4.21 11.13
C VAL A 68 13.44 2.95 10.92
N VAL A 69 14.57 3.07 10.19
CA VAL A 69 15.49 1.95 9.95
C VAL A 69 16.09 1.42 11.25
N SER A 70 16.37 2.30 12.23
CA SER A 70 16.94 1.91 13.53
C SER A 70 15.97 1.17 14.44
N GLN A 71 14.65 1.29 14.20
CA GLN A 71 13.63 0.58 14.97
C GLN A 71 13.52 -0.91 14.58
N LEU A 72 14.09 -1.32 13.43
CA LEU A 72 13.97 -2.68 12.93
C LEU A 72 15.05 -3.60 13.51
N GLU A 73 14.62 -4.70 14.09
CA GLU A 73 15.47 -5.82 14.51
C GLU A 73 15.79 -6.75 13.33
N ASP A 74 16.77 -7.64 13.48
CA ASP A 74 17.16 -8.61 12.45
C ASP A 74 15.98 -9.50 12.03
N ARG A 75 15.14 -9.95 12.97
CA ARG A 75 13.94 -10.75 12.64
C ARG A 75 12.94 -10.03 11.74
N HIS A 76 12.80 -8.70 11.88
CA HIS A 76 11.96 -7.88 11.00
C HIS A 76 12.54 -7.83 9.60
N ARG A 77 13.86 -7.63 9.49
CA ARG A 77 14.58 -7.60 8.20
C ARG A 77 14.52 -8.96 7.50
N GLU A 78 14.72 -10.06 8.23
CA GLU A 78 14.60 -11.42 7.72
C GLU A 78 13.19 -11.71 7.22
N PHE A 79 12.16 -11.30 7.97
CA PHE A 79 10.76 -11.41 7.55
C PHE A 79 10.51 -10.67 6.23
N ILE A 80 10.85 -9.39 6.16
CA ILE A 80 10.68 -8.55 4.96
C ILE A 80 11.45 -9.15 3.76
N ALA A 81 12.68 -9.58 3.97
CA ALA A 81 13.51 -10.15 2.91
C ALA A 81 12.94 -11.47 2.33
N GLY A 82 12.19 -12.22 3.13
CA GLY A 82 11.53 -13.47 2.71
C GLY A 82 10.21 -13.28 1.97
N LEU A 83 9.68 -12.05 1.87
CA LEU A 83 8.37 -11.81 1.26
C LEU A 83 8.42 -11.87 -0.28
N PRO A 84 7.44 -12.52 -0.93
CA PRO A 84 7.28 -12.48 -2.38
C PRO A 84 6.85 -11.08 -2.85
N GLU A 85 7.12 -10.77 -4.12
CA GLU A 85 6.69 -9.53 -4.76
C GLU A 85 5.22 -9.56 -5.18
N GLN A 86 4.68 -10.76 -5.41
CA GLN A 86 3.29 -10.98 -5.81
C GLN A 86 2.80 -12.38 -5.41
N VAL A 87 1.49 -12.54 -5.36
CA VAL A 87 0.83 -13.83 -5.10
C VAL A 87 -0.45 -13.94 -5.91
N GLU A 88 -0.76 -15.15 -6.40
CA GLU A 88 -2.05 -15.45 -7.01
C GLU A 88 -2.88 -16.34 -6.08
N LEU A 89 -4.17 -16.03 -5.97
CA LEU A 89 -5.15 -16.77 -5.17
C LEU A 89 -6.44 -16.96 -5.97
N ASP A 90 -7.08 -18.12 -5.78
CA ASP A 90 -8.46 -18.31 -6.23
C ASP A 90 -9.42 -17.80 -5.14
N VAL A 91 -10.23 -16.79 -5.46
CA VAL A 91 -11.18 -16.16 -4.55
C VAL A 91 -12.59 -16.50 -4.98
N GLU A 92 -13.37 -17.10 -4.07
CA GLU A 92 -14.76 -17.51 -4.34
C GLU A 92 -15.62 -16.32 -4.80
N GLY A 93 -16.29 -16.48 -5.93
CA GLY A 93 -17.14 -15.46 -6.53
C GLY A 93 -16.39 -14.29 -7.23
N VAL A 94 -15.05 -14.33 -7.26
CA VAL A 94 -14.21 -13.36 -7.97
C VAL A 94 -13.40 -14.03 -9.07
N GLY A 95 -12.85 -15.23 -8.82
CA GLY A 95 -11.96 -15.94 -9.74
C GLY A 95 -10.50 -15.87 -9.29
N ARG A 96 -9.60 -15.99 -10.26
CA ARG A 96 -8.16 -15.87 -10.01
C ARG A 96 -7.76 -14.43 -9.81
N VAL A 97 -7.17 -14.13 -8.67
CA VAL A 97 -6.74 -12.79 -8.27
C VAL A 97 -5.23 -12.73 -8.15
N LEU A 98 -4.60 -11.83 -8.88
CA LEU A 98 -3.19 -11.48 -8.73
C LEU A 98 -3.07 -10.28 -7.78
N PHE A 99 -2.33 -10.44 -6.69
CA PHE A 99 -1.97 -9.36 -5.77
C PHE A 99 -0.53 -8.92 -6.06
N CYS A 100 -0.33 -7.64 -6.28
CA CYS A 100 0.97 -6.99 -6.44
C CYS A 100 0.98 -5.66 -5.70
N HIS A 101 2.16 -5.08 -5.45
CA HIS A 101 2.22 -3.78 -4.75
C HIS A 101 1.91 -2.62 -5.70
N GLY A 102 2.72 -2.38 -6.71
CA GLY A 102 2.53 -1.35 -7.73
C GLY A 102 1.82 -1.89 -8.95
N SER A 103 2.54 -2.59 -9.83
CA SER A 103 2.01 -3.29 -10.99
C SER A 103 2.47 -4.76 -10.99
N PRO A 104 1.94 -5.63 -11.87
CA PRO A 104 2.40 -7.01 -12.00
C PRO A 104 3.88 -7.16 -12.37
N ARG A 105 4.55 -6.12 -12.79
CA ARG A 105 5.94 -6.14 -13.24
C ARG A 105 6.90 -5.26 -12.41
N SER A 106 6.37 -4.47 -11.46
CA SER A 106 7.19 -3.58 -10.63
C SER A 106 6.47 -3.15 -9.37
N ASP A 107 7.17 -3.14 -8.24
CA ASP A 107 6.68 -2.60 -6.96
C ASP A 107 6.64 -1.06 -6.90
N GLU A 108 7.29 -0.38 -7.87
CA GLU A 108 7.33 1.09 -7.97
C GLU A 108 6.41 1.67 -9.06
N GLU A 109 5.98 0.87 -10.02
CA GLU A 109 5.19 1.35 -11.15
C GLU A 109 3.78 1.73 -10.71
N MET A 110 3.38 2.95 -11.03
CA MET A 110 2.13 3.53 -10.54
C MET A 110 0.95 3.24 -11.47
N ILE A 111 -0.05 2.52 -10.98
CA ILE A 111 -1.35 2.42 -11.64
C ILE A 111 -2.31 3.38 -10.93
N LEU A 112 -2.86 4.32 -11.70
CA LEU A 112 -3.81 5.33 -11.24
C LEU A 112 -5.18 5.12 -11.92
N LYS A 113 -6.23 5.71 -11.33
CA LYS A 113 -7.56 5.71 -11.97
C LYS A 113 -7.56 6.40 -13.34
N THR A 114 -6.59 7.29 -13.57
CA THR A 114 -6.40 8.09 -14.81
C THR A 114 -5.31 7.54 -15.72
N THR A 115 -4.57 6.50 -15.33
CA THR A 115 -3.54 5.89 -16.19
C THR A 115 -4.11 5.64 -17.60
N PRO A 116 -3.47 6.12 -18.67
CA PRO A 116 -3.93 5.88 -20.05
C PRO A 116 -4.12 4.38 -20.31
N ASP A 117 -5.18 4.01 -21.05
CA ASP A 117 -5.47 2.59 -21.35
C ASP A 117 -4.31 1.90 -22.07
N GLU A 118 -3.59 2.62 -22.89
CA GLU A 118 -2.40 2.11 -23.58
C GLU A 118 -1.30 1.69 -22.57
N TRP A 119 -1.03 2.52 -21.58
CA TRP A 119 -0.05 2.22 -20.54
C TRP A 119 -0.52 1.04 -19.66
N LEU A 120 -1.80 1.05 -19.31
CA LEU A 120 -2.37 -0.01 -18.48
C LEU A 120 -2.32 -1.38 -19.19
N ARG A 121 -2.54 -1.43 -20.53
CA ARG A 121 -2.35 -2.67 -21.32
C ARG A 121 -0.93 -3.21 -21.23
N GLU A 122 0.05 -2.32 -21.35
CA GLU A 122 1.47 -2.71 -21.24
C GLU A 122 1.82 -3.19 -19.81
N MET A 123 1.29 -2.53 -18.78
CA MET A 123 1.50 -2.94 -17.39
C MET A 123 0.89 -4.29 -17.07
N LEU A 124 -0.24 -4.62 -17.69
CA LEU A 124 -0.99 -5.87 -17.49
C LEU A 124 -0.64 -6.95 -18.53
N ALA A 125 0.31 -6.71 -19.43
CA ALA A 125 0.66 -7.65 -20.51
C ALA A 125 1.10 -9.00 -19.95
N GLY A 126 0.45 -10.08 -20.42
CA GLY A 126 0.76 -11.46 -20.02
C GLY A 126 0.09 -11.93 -18.74
N VAL A 127 -0.60 -11.08 -18.00
CA VAL A 127 -1.38 -11.46 -16.81
C VAL A 127 -2.57 -12.31 -17.22
N GLN A 128 -2.78 -13.43 -16.50
CA GLN A 128 -3.88 -14.37 -16.76
C GLN A 128 -4.93 -14.38 -15.64
N ALA A 129 -4.84 -13.46 -14.69
CA ALA A 129 -5.80 -13.32 -13.59
C ALA A 129 -7.09 -12.64 -14.05
N ASP A 130 -8.22 -12.99 -13.43
CA ASP A 130 -9.51 -12.33 -13.63
C ASP A 130 -9.55 -10.94 -13.00
N LEU A 131 -8.76 -10.73 -11.96
CA LEU A 131 -8.60 -9.48 -11.23
C LEU A 131 -7.15 -9.26 -10.84
N VAL A 132 -6.66 -8.03 -11.03
CA VAL A 132 -5.40 -7.56 -10.41
C VAL A 132 -5.74 -6.63 -9.25
N VAL A 133 -5.19 -6.90 -8.08
CA VAL A 133 -5.29 -6.04 -6.90
C VAL A 133 -3.93 -5.40 -6.64
N CYS A 134 -3.89 -4.08 -6.62
CA CYS A 134 -2.68 -3.30 -6.35
C CYS A 134 -2.89 -2.32 -5.18
N GLY A 135 -1.81 -1.63 -4.79
CA GLY A 135 -1.76 -0.58 -3.77
C GLY A 135 -0.89 0.59 -4.23
N HIS A 136 0.20 0.86 -3.51
CA HIS A 136 1.27 1.82 -3.80
C HIS A 136 0.84 3.29 -3.89
N THR A 137 -0.18 3.63 -4.66
CA THR A 137 -0.66 5.01 -4.83
C THR A 137 -1.66 5.47 -3.77
N HIS A 138 -2.06 4.60 -2.84
CA HIS A 138 -2.92 4.85 -1.67
C HIS A 138 -4.34 5.35 -1.97
N MET A 139 -4.75 5.38 -3.24
CA MET A 139 -6.07 5.83 -3.69
C MET A 139 -6.88 4.67 -4.23
N GLN A 140 -8.08 4.47 -3.68
CA GLN A 140 -8.98 3.42 -4.15
C GLN A 140 -9.52 3.72 -5.55
N PHE A 141 -9.47 2.75 -6.44
CA PHE A 141 -10.16 2.78 -7.72
C PHE A 141 -10.50 1.36 -8.20
N ASP A 142 -11.40 1.29 -9.17
CA ASP A 142 -11.81 0.07 -9.87
C ASP A 142 -12.00 0.41 -11.34
N ARG A 143 -11.23 -0.23 -12.21
CA ARG A 143 -11.31 0.00 -13.66
C ARG A 143 -10.97 -1.26 -14.44
N SER A 144 -11.30 -1.23 -15.73
CA SER A 144 -10.99 -2.33 -16.65
C SER A 144 -10.46 -1.79 -17.97
N VAL A 145 -9.54 -2.56 -18.58
CA VAL A 145 -9.05 -2.35 -19.94
C VAL A 145 -9.08 -3.69 -20.68
N ASP A 146 -9.70 -3.73 -21.86
CA ASP A 146 -9.83 -4.93 -22.70
C ASP A 146 -10.34 -6.19 -21.98
N GLY A 147 -11.24 -5.98 -21.00
CA GLY A 147 -11.84 -7.05 -20.19
C GLY A 147 -11.00 -7.48 -18.98
N GLN A 148 -9.78 -6.99 -18.81
CA GLN A 148 -8.95 -7.21 -17.64
C GLN A 148 -9.24 -6.15 -16.57
N ARG A 149 -9.62 -6.57 -15.36
CA ARG A 149 -9.97 -5.69 -14.25
C ARG A 149 -8.78 -5.45 -13.34
N VAL A 150 -8.58 -4.20 -12.93
CA VAL A 150 -7.60 -3.80 -11.93
C VAL A 150 -8.25 -2.92 -10.87
N VAL A 151 -7.92 -3.21 -9.61
CA VAL A 151 -8.48 -2.53 -8.44
C VAL A 151 -7.35 -2.11 -7.51
N ASN A 152 -7.37 -0.88 -7.04
CA ASN A 152 -6.46 -0.44 -6.00
C ASN A 152 -7.15 -0.51 -4.64
N ALA A 153 -6.51 -1.17 -3.68
CA ALA A 153 -7.03 -1.35 -2.33
C ALA A 153 -7.04 -0.06 -1.49
N GLY A 154 -6.32 0.97 -1.91
CA GLY A 154 -6.01 2.13 -1.08
C GLY A 154 -4.90 1.83 -0.07
N SER A 155 -4.89 2.55 1.03
CA SER A 155 -3.91 2.35 2.11
C SER A 155 -4.59 2.29 3.47
N VAL A 156 -4.22 1.31 4.29
CA VAL A 156 -4.71 1.20 5.67
C VAL A 156 -4.11 2.30 6.55
N GLY A 157 -2.83 2.60 6.37
CA GLY A 157 -2.11 3.48 7.28
C GLY A 157 -1.80 4.88 6.77
N LEU A 158 -1.91 5.10 5.44
CA LEU A 158 -1.56 6.36 4.79
C LEU A 158 -2.48 6.59 3.59
N ALA A 159 -3.79 6.66 3.84
CA ALA A 159 -4.80 6.87 2.79
C ALA A 159 -4.83 8.35 2.35
N TYR A 160 -5.15 8.57 1.07
CA TYR A 160 -5.40 9.90 0.54
C TYR A 160 -6.89 10.11 0.27
N GLY A 161 -7.33 11.35 0.37
CA GLY A 161 -8.71 11.77 0.17
C GLY A 161 -9.55 11.66 1.44
N ALA A 162 -10.31 10.59 1.61
CA ALA A 162 -11.19 10.42 2.76
C ALA A 162 -10.43 9.87 3.99
N PRO A 163 -10.64 10.42 5.21
CA PRO A 163 -9.99 9.93 6.43
C PRO A 163 -10.40 8.50 6.76
N GLY A 164 -9.44 7.72 7.29
CA GLY A 164 -9.63 6.35 7.73
C GLY A 164 -8.72 5.35 7.02
N ALA A 165 -8.80 4.10 7.41
CA ALA A 165 -8.08 2.98 6.81
C ALA A 165 -8.84 2.47 5.59
N HIS A 166 -8.21 2.48 4.42
CA HIS A 166 -8.80 1.99 3.17
C HIS A 166 -8.31 0.57 2.88
N TRP A 167 -9.22 -0.32 2.51
CA TRP A 167 -8.93 -1.72 2.23
C TRP A 167 -10.00 -2.34 1.32
N LEU A 168 -9.78 -3.56 0.85
CA LEU A 168 -10.73 -4.31 0.02
C LEU A 168 -11.28 -5.51 0.78
N ARG A 169 -12.55 -5.81 0.56
CA ARG A 169 -13.16 -7.10 0.83
C ARG A 169 -13.44 -7.81 -0.49
N LEU A 170 -12.91 -9.03 -0.61
CA LEU A 170 -13.10 -9.90 -1.77
C LEU A 170 -13.96 -11.12 -1.39
N GLY A 171 -14.87 -11.52 -2.30
CA GLY A 171 -15.80 -12.64 -2.11
C GLY A 171 -17.11 -12.27 -1.38
N PRO A 172 -18.29 -12.48 -2.08
CA PRO A 172 -18.43 -12.98 -3.45
C PRO A 172 -18.22 -11.93 -4.54
N GLY A 173 -17.83 -10.73 -4.21
CA GLY A 173 -17.53 -9.62 -5.13
C GLY A 173 -16.31 -8.85 -4.68
N VAL A 174 -16.20 -7.61 -5.15
CA VAL A 174 -15.13 -6.67 -4.80
C VAL A 174 -15.77 -5.45 -4.16
N GLU A 175 -15.44 -5.18 -2.91
CA GLU A 175 -15.94 -4.02 -2.18
C GLU A 175 -14.79 -3.18 -1.65
N HIS A 176 -14.83 -1.89 -1.94
CA HIS A 176 -13.97 -0.89 -1.29
C HIS A 176 -14.50 -0.59 0.12
N MET A 177 -13.66 -0.83 1.09
CA MET A 177 -13.97 -0.65 2.50
C MET A 177 -13.20 0.55 3.07
N ARG A 178 -13.80 1.20 4.06
CA ARG A 178 -13.18 2.26 4.84
C ARG A 178 -13.54 2.09 6.31
N THR A 179 -12.52 2.01 7.16
CA THR A 179 -12.66 1.86 8.61
C THR A 179 -12.14 3.10 9.31
N LEU A 180 -12.95 3.71 10.16
CA LEU A 180 -12.51 4.82 10.99
C LEU A 180 -11.76 4.28 12.22
N TYR A 181 -10.76 5.01 12.65
CA TYR A 181 -10.01 4.76 13.88
C TYR A 181 -9.77 6.09 14.61
N ASP A 182 -9.26 6.06 15.83
CA ASP A 182 -8.98 7.26 16.62
C ASP A 182 -7.70 7.95 16.15
N ASN A 183 -7.84 8.80 15.13
CA ASN A 183 -6.75 9.56 14.54
C ASN A 183 -6.11 10.53 15.55
N GLU A 184 -6.92 11.18 16.41
CA GLU A 184 -6.42 12.18 17.35
C GLU A 184 -5.49 11.57 18.39
N SER A 185 -5.93 10.47 19.04
CA SER A 185 -5.09 9.74 19.98
C SER A 185 -3.83 9.19 19.31
N PHE A 186 -3.93 8.75 18.04
CA PHE A 186 -2.77 8.28 17.31
C PHE A 186 -1.79 9.41 16.97
N ALA A 187 -2.28 10.55 16.50
CA ALA A 187 -1.45 11.73 16.24
C ALA A 187 -0.72 12.20 17.52
N ASP A 188 -1.42 12.25 18.64
CA ASP A 188 -0.82 12.60 19.94
C ASP A 188 0.28 11.62 20.35
N ARG A 189 0.05 10.31 20.15
CA ARG A 189 1.07 9.28 20.38
C ARG A 189 2.29 9.47 19.48
N VAL A 190 2.09 9.70 18.18
CA VAL A 190 3.17 9.90 17.22
C VAL A 190 4.07 11.07 17.62
N LYS A 191 3.49 12.18 18.08
CA LYS A 191 4.25 13.36 18.55
C LYS A 191 5.16 13.08 19.75
N THR A 192 4.92 12.00 20.49
CA THR A 192 5.79 11.61 21.62
C THR A 192 7.00 10.79 21.21
N LEU A 193 7.09 10.37 19.95
CA LEU A 193 8.21 9.57 19.44
C LEU A 193 9.46 10.45 19.22
N GLU A 194 10.63 9.86 19.42
CA GLU A 194 11.92 10.50 19.08
C GLU A 194 12.18 10.50 17.56
N TRP A 195 11.12 10.46 16.75
CA TRP A 195 11.19 10.47 15.31
C TRP A 195 11.26 11.90 14.77
N PRO A 196 12.27 12.27 13.96
CA PRO A 196 12.43 13.64 13.46
C PRO A 196 11.23 14.17 12.67
N LEU A 197 10.45 13.26 12.04
CA LEU A 197 9.26 13.62 11.27
C LEU A 197 7.95 13.56 12.08
N ALA A 198 8.00 13.22 13.37
CA ALA A 198 6.82 12.92 14.20
C ALA A 198 5.76 14.03 14.17
N GLU A 199 6.14 15.29 14.45
CA GLU A 199 5.21 16.42 14.48
C GLU A 199 4.59 16.67 13.10
N ARG A 200 5.42 16.71 12.06
CA ARG A 200 4.98 16.91 10.69
C ARG A 200 4.07 15.79 10.20
N PHE A 201 4.44 14.54 10.45
CA PHE A 201 3.66 13.39 10.05
C PHE A 201 2.29 13.35 10.74
N ALA A 202 2.26 13.65 12.05
CA ALA A 202 1.01 13.72 12.82
C ALA A 202 0.03 14.76 12.25
N GLU A 203 0.53 15.93 11.86
CA GLU A 203 -0.33 17.01 11.33
C GLU A 203 -0.73 16.76 9.86
N GLU A 204 0.21 16.38 9.00
CA GLU A 204 0.01 16.33 7.55
C GLU A 204 -0.55 14.99 7.05
N ASN A 205 -0.46 13.88 7.85
CA ASN A 205 -0.84 12.54 7.41
C ASN A 205 -1.82 11.81 8.35
N ILE A 206 -2.05 12.33 9.55
CA ILE A 206 -2.99 11.71 10.50
C ILE A 206 -4.16 12.64 10.80
N ARG A 207 -3.92 13.91 11.14
CA ARG A 207 -4.97 14.90 11.39
C ARG A 207 -5.51 15.53 10.13
N SER A 208 -4.62 15.82 9.19
CA SER A 208 -4.95 16.29 7.86
C SER A 208 -4.63 15.19 6.84
N PHE A 209 -5.45 15.05 5.83
CA PHE A 209 -5.25 14.08 4.76
C PHE A 209 -5.06 14.87 3.46
N PRO A 210 -3.98 14.59 2.68
CA PRO A 210 -3.88 15.16 1.35
C PRO A 210 -5.13 14.83 0.55
N SER A 211 -5.66 15.81 -0.18
CA SER A 211 -6.85 15.57 -0.99
C SER A 211 -6.56 14.56 -2.10
N GLU A 212 -7.59 13.88 -2.56
CA GLU A 212 -7.44 12.94 -3.67
C GLU A 212 -6.98 13.65 -4.94
N GLU A 213 -7.44 14.89 -5.18
CA GLU A 213 -7.09 15.69 -6.36
C GLU A 213 -5.60 16.08 -6.35
N GLU A 214 -5.10 16.64 -5.24
CA GLU A 214 -3.69 17.01 -5.10
C GLU A 214 -2.76 15.78 -5.19
N SER A 215 -3.16 14.68 -4.56
CA SER A 215 -2.39 13.43 -4.60
C SER A 215 -2.36 12.85 -6.02
N LEU A 216 -3.49 12.88 -6.72
CA LEU A 216 -3.59 12.39 -8.09
C LEU A 216 -2.70 13.20 -9.04
N GLU A 217 -2.75 14.53 -8.97
CA GLU A 217 -1.90 15.41 -9.80
C GLU A 217 -0.41 15.12 -9.56
N PHE A 218 -0.01 14.95 -8.29
CA PHE A 218 1.36 14.59 -7.95
C PHE A 218 1.78 13.24 -8.56
N PHE A 219 0.97 12.20 -8.36
CA PHE A 219 1.29 10.86 -8.84
C PHE A 219 1.19 10.72 -10.36
N GLU A 220 0.34 11.50 -11.04
CA GLU A 220 0.31 11.56 -12.50
C GLU A 220 1.65 12.09 -13.07
N GLY A 221 2.23 13.09 -12.42
CA GLY A 221 3.56 13.59 -12.78
C GLY A 221 4.65 12.52 -12.65
N VAL A 222 4.66 11.80 -11.53
CA VAL A 222 5.62 10.72 -11.29
C VAL A 222 5.41 9.56 -12.25
N ALA A 223 4.17 9.14 -12.47
CA ALA A 223 3.82 8.07 -13.42
C ALA A 223 4.25 8.40 -14.85
N ALA A 224 4.06 9.66 -15.29
CA ALA A 224 4.50 10.11 -16.59
C ALA A 224 6.02 10.09 -16.73
N GLU A 225 6.75 10.47 -15.69
CA GLU A 225 8.21 10.38 -15.68
C GLU A 225 8.68 8.93 -15.76
N GLN A 226 8.12 8.03 -14.95
CA GLN A 226 8.43 6.59 -14.98
C GLN A 226 8.15 6.01 -16.38
N TRP A 227 7.02 6.37 -16.99
CA TRP A 227 6.68 5.92 -18.34
C TRP A 227 7.68 6.39 -19.39
N SER A 228 8.03 7.68 -19.36
CA SER A 228 8.99 8.28 -20.30
C SER A 228 10.37 7.66 -20.19
N GLN A 229 10.81 7.33 -18.98
CA GLN A 229 12.10 6.64 -18.74
C GLN A 229 12.09 5.23 -19.31
N ARG A 230 10.97 4.53 -19.22
CA ARG A 230 10.83 3.15 -19.70
C ARG A 230 10.61 3.07 -21.21
N TYR A 231 9.91 4.06 -21.77
CA TYR A 231 9.53 4.15 -23.19
C TYR A 231 9.92 5.51 -23.77
N PRO A 232 11.22 5.78 -23.98
CA PRO A 232 11.71 7.10 -24.38
C PRO A 232 11.23 7.54 -25.79
N ASP A 233 10.77 6.60 -26.62
CA ASP A 233 10.26 6.85 -27.98
C ASP A 233 8.72 6.91 -28.04
N SER A 234 8.03 6.80 -26.89
CA SER A 234 6.57 6.93 -26.84
C SER A 234 6.17 8.42 -26.87
N PRO A 235 5.11 8.76 -27.62
CA PRO A 235 4.65 10.16 -27.74
C PRO A 235 4.11 10.71 -26.40
#